data_f54f72fd2d012ff3d1f8f4a09386e4fa
#
_entry.id   f54f72fd2d012ff3d1f8f4a09386e4fa
#
_cell.length_a   1.000
_cell.length_b   1.000
_cell.length_c   1.000
_cell.angle_alpha   90.00
_cell.angle_beta   90.00
_cell.angle_gamma   90.00
#
_symmetry.space_group_name_H-M   'P 1'
#
loop_
_entity.id
_entity.type
_entity.pdbx_description
1 polymer ?
#
loop_
_entity_poly.entity_id
_entity_poly.type
_entity_poly.pdbx_seq_one_letter_code
_entity_poly.pdbx_strand_id
1 'polypeptide(L)'
;MAKTPTTTTDQQLTARVDALEQRMTNAESMINDLDTRVTALEDGSVTPTPPDPPDPNPEPEPEPGVRVPLKVSIAYNGLDVQYDELVGAVRQNYVDPKGEFEQRSIQMANVALPNMLLHSRPDVDGKREEVVIENTSIESGKNPGVLKNYTVTITQGDTVLHTETVTQHYGYSRWRWFSSPRPVRETVADLIARGLLLNYKEELARQTPHSQVHAYTTMGLAGITGSMTGTGERPDIGPVTEYQGDYICSGANLSTVMAQGEACGTLPIHWRDKATGAWIDPFVAYPKASQYNSGSPNPYLPTDWALNPDNGDRVATIQCDAAHFPAVAYLPWLSTGDPYYLEELHAIVLFTIISQPWNGREFNIWFAIRAHAWSLRSVMQAAKTTPDVTPDWMLPKSFFVNYMNQNRDWLLTNFVNNTAAPYPLFATTEKSFGDNDESPQAPQSTYSQTYMEEFELVIFAWAVRMGFADWKPIVEWKAKNTIGRTDGKSGWVRAICTPYRQNLRPAKTAPWCATWKDSWDLTNSRYHFTFTDPNVL
;
A
#
# COMPACT_ATOMS: atom_id res chain seq x y z
N MET A 1 -16.27 41.23 38.88
CA MET A 1 -16.16 39.78 38.97
C MET A 1 -15.09 39.34 37.99
N ALA A 2 -13.88 39.03 38.49
CA ALA A 2 -12.77 38.60 37.68
C ALA A 2 -12.95 37.10 37.35
N LYS A 3 -12.90 36.75 36.07
CA LYS A 3 -12.87 35.33 35.63
C LYS A 3 -11.46 34.79 35.88
N THR A 4 -11.36 33.75 36.68
CA THR A 4 -10.16 32.94 36.89
C THR A 4 -9.73 32.32 35.56
N PRO A 5 -8.44 32.35 35.18
CA PRO A 5 -7.97 31.69 33.98
C PRO A 5 -8.00 30.17 34.17
N THR A 6 -8.40 29.47 33.14
CA THR A 6 -8.58 28.04 33.11
C THR A 6 -7.24 27.31 33.11
N THR A 7 -6.99 26.50 34.13
CA THR A 7 -5.89 25.52 34.32
C THR A 7 -5.85 24.41 33.26
N THR A 8 -6.73 24.39 32.30
CA THR A 8 -6.89 23.32 31.28
C THR A 8 -5.79 23.32 30.21
N THR A 9 -5.24 24.49 29.87
CA THR A 9 -4.27 24.60 28.77
C THR A 9 -2.88 24.10 29.19
N ASP A 10 -2.45 24.41 30.40
CA ASP A 10 -1.14 23.99 30.93
C ASP A 10 -1.10 22.49 31.20
N GLN A 11 -2.18 21.92 31.72
CA GLN A 11 -2.30 20.47 31.92
C GLN A 11 -2.29 19.69 30.59
N GLN A 12 -2.93 20.22 29.55
CA GLN A 12 -2.90 19.63 28.23
C GLN A 12 -1.51 19.74 27.57
N LEU A 13 -0.81 20.84 27.80
CA LEU A 13 0.55 21.02 27.29
C LEU A 13 1.53 20.08 27.98
N THR A 14 1.46 19.95 29.31
CA THR A 14 2.28 19.03 30.11
C THR A 14 2.03 17.57 29.66
N ALA A 15 0.79 17.15 29.52
CA ALA A 15 0.45 15.81 29.07
C ALA A 15 0.97 15.51 27.64
N ARG A 16 1.03 16.54 26.76
CA ARG A 16 1.60 16.40 25.40
C ARG A 16 3.12 16.33 25.42
N VAL A 17 3.78 17.05 26.31
CA VAL A 17 5.24 16.97 26.52
C VAL A 17 5.61 15.59 27.08
N ASP A 18 4.91 15.14 28.11
CA ASP A 18 5.12 13.82 28.72
C ASP A 18 4.91 12.69 27.69
N ALA A 19 3.88 12.81 26.85
CA ALA A 19 3.62 11.86 25.77
C ALA A 19 4.73 11.86 24.69
N LEU A 20 5.35 13.02 24.40
CA LEU A 20 6.48 13.11 23.48
C LEU A 20 7.75 12.52 24.07
N GLU A 21 8.02 12.76 25.35
CA GLU A 21 9.15 12.17 26.06
C GLU A 21 9.04 10.65 26.14
N GLN A 22 7.83 10.15 26.41
CA GLN A 22 7.56 8.72 26.40
C GLN A 22 7.78 8.11 25.00
N ARG A 23 7.40 8.82 23.93
CA ARG A 23 7.63 8.37 22.55
C ARG A 23 9.11 8.34 22.19
N MET A 24 9.91 9.29 22.68
CA MET A 24 11.35 9.29 22.49
C MET A 24 12.02 8.13 23.23
N THR A 25 11.65 7.89 24.49
CA THR A 25 12.15 6.76 25.29
C THR A 25 11.79 5.42 24.63
N ASN A 26 10.58 5.33 24.05
CA ASN A 26 10.16 4.13 23.33
C ASN A 26 10.93 3.93 22.01
N ALA A 27 11.25 5.01 21.29
CA ALA A 27 12.09 4.93 20.09
C ALA A 27 13.52 4.48 20.41
N GLU A 28 14.12 5.00 21.50
CA GLU A 28 15.42 4.56 21.99
C GLU A 28 15.40 3.10 22.46
N SER A 29 14.33 2.67 23.15
CA SER A 29 14.13 1.28 23.54
C SER A 29 14.00 0.35 22.33
N MET A 30 13.30 0.78 21.29
CA MET A 30 13.17 0.00 20.05
C MET A 30 14.51 -0.13 19.31
N ILE A 31 15.32 0.92 19.29
CA ILE A 31 16.67 0.89 18.70
C ILE A 31 17.56 -0.08 19.47
N ASN A 32 17.52 -0.04 20.80
CA ASN A 32 18.31 -0.93 21.66
C ASN A 32 17.84 -2.40 21.55
N ASP A 33 16.52 -2.66 21.44
CA ASP A 33 15.97 -4.00 21.21
C ASP A 33 16.41 -4.54 19.84
N LEU A 34 16.44 -3.68 18.81
CA LEU A 34 16.93 -4.04 17.47
C LEU A 34 18.42 -4.42 17.51
N ASP A 35 19.24 -3.65 18.22
CA ASP A 35 20.67 -3.90 18.35
C ASP A 35 20.94 -5.21 19.09
N THR A 36 20.21 -5.47 20.17
CA THR A 36 20.28 -6.71 20.95
C THR A 36 19.88 -7.94 20.11
N ARG A 37 18.84 -7.83 19.28
CA ARG A 37 18.35 -8.93 18.43
C ARG A 37 19.25 -9.17 17.21
N VAL A 38 19.86 -8.14 16.67
CA VAL A 38 20.87 -8.27 15.60
C VAL A 38 22.09 -9.00 16.16
N THR A 39 22.56 -8.62 17.33
CA THR A 39 23.68 -9.30 18.01
C THR A 39 23.37 -10.77 18.31
N ALA A 40 22.12 -11.08 18.76
CA ALA A 40 21.69 -12.45 19.03
C ALA A 40 21.54 -13.31 17.76
N LEU A 41 21.28 -12.70 16.61
CA LEU A 41 21.27 -13.38 15.31
C LEU A 41 22.69 -13.61 14.77
N GLU A 42 23.61 -12.69 15.03
CA GLU A 42 25.01 -12.78 14.60
C GLU A 42 25.79 -13.82 15.43
N ASP A 43 25.47 -14.01 16.69
CA ASP A 43 26.13 -14.97 17.58
C ASP A 43 25.47 -16.37 17.64
N GLY A 44 24.36 -16.56 16.89
CA GLY A 44 23.69 -17.85 16.76
C GLY A 44 23.01 -18.37 18.04
N SER A 45 22.71 -17.48 19.00
CA SER A 45 22.15 -17.87 20.32
C SER A 45 20.65 -18.18 20.32
N VAL A 46 19.94 -17.99 19.19
CA VAL A 46 18.52 -18.32 19.05
C VAL A 46 18.36 -19.69 18.37
N THR A 47 18.11 -20.73 19.15
CA THR A 47 17.68 -22.03 18.63
C THR A 47 16.16 -22.06 18.47
N PRO A 48 15.63 -22.47 17.30
CA PRO A 48 14.19 -22.61 17.12
C PRO A 48 13.62 -23.74 18.00
N THR A 49 12.49 -23.48 18.64
CA THR A 49 11.75 -24.50 19.41
C THR A 49 11.26 -25.58 18.43
N PRO A 50 11.47 -26.87 18.73
CA PRO A 50 10.97 -27.95 17.87
C PRO A 50 9.43 -27.96 17.83
N PRO A 51 8.82 -28.31 16.70
CA PRO A 51 7.36 -28.43 16.59
C PRO A 51 6.84 -29.56 17.48
N ASP A 52 5.62 -29.37 17.99
CA ASP A 52 4.91 -30.40 18.77
C ASP A 52 4.78 -31.71 17.97
N PRO A 53 4.86 -32.88 18.63
CA PRO A 53 4.72 -34.16 17.97
C PRO A 53 3.31 -34.30 17.39
N PRO A 54 3.16 -34.89 16.18
CA PRO A 54 1.87 -35.06 15.55
C PRO A 54 0.95 -35.98 16.39
N ASP A 55 -0.34 -35.66 16.36
CA ASP A 55 -1.40 -36.46 16.98
C ASP A 55 -1.33 -37.91 16.49
N PRO A 56 -1.25 -38.90 17.39
CA PRO A 56 -1.07 -40.29 17.00
C PRO A 56 -2.28 -40.94 16.33
N ASN A 57 -3.40 -40.25 16.19
CA ASN A 57 -4.61 -40.81 15.58
C ASN A 57 -5.51 -39.77 14.86
N PRO A 58 -5.08 -39.19 13.73
CA PRO A 58 -5.98 -38.37 12.95
C PRO A 58 -7.13 -39.23 12.39
N GLU A 59 -8.37 -38.80 12.57
CA GLU A 59 -9.51 -39.38 11.86
C GLU A 59 -9.22 -39.35 10.35
N PRO A 60 -9.48 -40.45 9.60
CA PRO A 60 -9.27 -40.43 8.16
C PRO A 60 -10.14 -39.35 7.51
N GLU A 61 -9.51 -38.42 6.84
CA GLU A 61 -10.24 -37.44 6.02
C GLU A 61 -11.14 -38.18 5.02
N PRO A 62 -12.39 -37.73 4.82
CA PRO A 62 -13.28 -38.32 3.82
C PRO A 62 -12.63 -38.22 2.44
N GLU A 63 -12.63 -39.31 1.69
CA GLU A 63 -12.11 -39.33 0.32
C GLU A 63 -12.75 -38.18 -0.47
N PRO A 64 -11.97 -37.32 -1.14
CA PRO A 64 -12.51 -36.21 -1.88
C PRO A 64 -13.43 -36.74 -3.00
N GLY A 65 -14.70 -36.40 -2.93
CA GLY A 65 -15.64 -36.62 -4.04
C GLY A 65 -15.09 -35.95 -5.30
N VAL A 66 -15.32 -36.55 -6.46
CA VAL A 66 -14.91 -35.95 -7.73
C VAL A 66 -15.60 -34.59 -7.87
N ARG A 67 -14.82 -33.50 -7.77
CA ARG A 67 -15.33 -32.14 -7.91
C ARG A 67 -15.99 -31.96 -9.28
N VAL A 68 -17.20 -31.46 -9.31
CA VAL A 68 -17.90 -31.09 -10.55
C VAL A 68 -17.38 -29.71 -11.01
N PRO A 69 -16.92 -29.57 -12.27
CA PRO A 69 -16.46 -28.31 -12.81
C PRO A 69 -17.53 -27.21 -12.82
N LEU A 70 -17.10 -25.97 -12.70
CA LEU A 70 -17.99 -24.79 -12.77
C LEU A 70 -18.36 -24.45 -14.21
N LYS A 71 -19.57 -23.93 -14.38
CA LYS A 71 -19.98 -23.19 -15.56
C LYS A 71 -20.39 -21.77 -15.15
N VAL A 72 -19.96 -20.81 -15.94
CA VAL A 72 -20.31 -19.39 -15.72
C VAL A 72 -21.04 -18.88 -16.96
N SER A 73 -22.24 -18.39 -16.78
CA SER A 73 -23.02 -17.72 -17.80
C SER A 73 -22.98 -16.21 -17.57
N ILE A 74 -22.73 -15.45 -18.63
CA ILE A 74 -22.80 -13.98 -18.61
C ILE A 74 -23.83 -13.53 -19.64
N ALA A 75 -24.99 -13.09 -19.14
CA ALA A 75 -26.03 -12.50 -19.98
C ALA A 75 -25.75 -10.98 -20.13
N TYR A 76 -25.44 -10.55 -21.34
CA TYR A 76 -25.08 -9.17 -21.65
C TYR A 76 -25.60 -8.75 -23.03
N ASN A 77 -26.35 -7.65 -23.12
CA ASN A 77 -26.90 -7.09 -24.37
C ASN A 77 -27.65 -8.11 -25.25
N GLY A 78 -28.43 -8.99 -24.61
CA GLY A 78 -29.20 -10.04 -25.31
C GLY A 78 -28.39 -11.26 -25.74
N LEU A 79 -27.10 -11.29 -25.44
CA LEU A 79 -26.23 -12.45 -25.60
C LEU A 79 -26.16 -13.21 -24.27
N ASP A 80 -26.14 -14.52 -24.34
CA ASP A 80 -25.82 -15.40 -23.22
C ASP A 80 -24.49 -16.12 -23.50
N VAL A 81 -23.42 -15.63 -22.89
CA VAL A 81 -22.07 -16.12 -23.12
C VAL A 81 -21.74 -17.16 -22.08
N GLN A 82 -21.51 -18.39 -22.54
CA GLN A 82 -21.19 -19.53 -21.66
C GLN A 82 -19.69 -19.74 -21.55
N TYR A 83 -19.22 -19.87 -20.33
CA TYR A 83 -17.87 -20.27 -20.01
C TYR A 83 -17.91 -21.62 -19.27
N ASP A 84 -17.18 -22.59 -19.78
CA ASP A 84 -17.07 -23.91 -19.16
C ASP A 84 -15.62 -24.14 -18.71
N GLU A 85 -15.45 -24.47 -17.44
CA GLU A 85 -14.17 -24.75 -16.86
C GLU A 85 -13.41 -25.88 -17.58
N LEU A 86 -14.13 -26.86 -18.10
CA LEU A 86 -13.53 -28.01 -18.81
C LEU A 86 -12.79 -27.63 -20.10
N VAL A 87 -13.19 -26.52 -20.73
CA VAL A 87 -12.56 -26.04 -21.96
C VAL A 87 -11.68 -24.81 -21.74
N GLY A 88 -11.52 -24.40 -20.50
CA GLY A 88 -10.64 -23.30 -20.11
C GLY A 88 -9.15 -23.69 -20.21
N ALA A 89 -8.31 -22.68 -20.41
CA ALA A 89 -6.86 -22.86 -20.36
C ALA A 89 -6.38 -23.01 -18.91
N VAL A 90 -5.87 -24.17 -18.56
CA VAL A 90 -5.29 -24.40 -17.23
C VAL A 90 -4.00 -23.59 -17.13
N ARG A 91 -3.93 -22.73 -16.12
CA ARG A 91 -2.76 -21.97 -15.75
C ARG A 91 -2.02 -22.68 -14.63
N GLN A 92 -0.82 -22.21 -14.31
CA GLN A 92 -0.09 -22.69 -13.15
C GLN A 92 -0.90 -22.48 -11.87
N ASN A 93 -0.96 -23.51 -11.02
CA ASN A 93 -1.66 -23.41 -9.73
C ASN A 93 -0.91 -22.46 -8.79
N TYR A 94 -1.67 -21.83 -7.90
CA TYR A 94 -1.10 -21.20 -6.72
C TYR A 94 -1.00 -22.23 -5.59
N VAL A 95 0.18 -22.38 -5.03
CA VAL A 95 0.42 -23.24 -3.85
C VAL A 95 0.64 -22.33 -2.65
N ASP A 96 -0.17 -22.51 -1.62
CA ASP A 96 0.01 -21.76 -0.38
C ASP A 96 1.37 -22.07 0.25
N PRO A 97 2.16 -21.03 0.63
CA PRO A 97 3.47 -21.24 1.25
C PRO A 97 3.47 -22.04 2.55
N LYS A 98 2.34 -22.09 3.26
CA LYS A 98 2.17 -22.92 4.46
C LYS A 98 1.68 -24.34 4.14
N GLY A 99 1.34 -24.61 2.88
CA GLY A 99 0.82 -25.91 2.47
C GLY A 99 -0.63 -26.19 2.90
N GLU A 100 -1.38 -25.17 3.32
CA GLU A 100 -2.76 -25.34 3.81
C GLU A 100 -3.75 -25.57 2.67
N PHE A 101 -3.45 -25.06 1.47
CA PHE A 101 -4.28 -25.27 0.28
C PHE A 101 -3.46 -25.12 -1.01
N GLU A 102 -4.02 -25.64 -2.09
CA GLU A 102 -3.59 -25.42 -3.45
C GLU A 102 -4.80 -24.95 -4.27
N GLN A 103 -4.68 -23.80 -4.95
CA GLN A 103 -5.73 -23.23 -5.77
C GLN A 103 -5.38 -23.40 -7.24
N ARG A 104 -6.27 -24.00 -7.99
CA ARG A 104 -6.18 -24.05 -9.47
C ARG A 104 -6.44 -22.65 -10.03
N SER A 105 -5.89 -22.38 -11.19
CA SER A 105 -6.28 -21.23 -11.99
C SER A 105 -6.60 -21.70 -13.41
N ILE A 106 -7.82 -21.47 -13.83
CA ILE A 106 -8.33 -21.85 -15.14
C ILE A 106 -8.85 -20.58 -15.79
N GLN A 107 -8.13 -20.11 -16.81
CA GLN A 107 -8.52 -18.95 -17.59
C GLN A 107 -9.53 -19.36 -18.65
N MET A 108 -10.70 -18.78 -18.59
CA MET A 108 -11.76 -18.99 -19.55
C MET A 108 -11.81 -17.80 -20.52
N ALA A 109 -11.64 -18.03 -21.81
CA ALA A 109 -11.67 -17.00 -22.83
C ALA A 109 -12.93 -17.11 -23.69
N ASN A 110 -13.51 -15.98 -24.08
CA ASN A 110 -14.59 -15.95 -25.05
C ASN A 110 -14.40 -14.77 -26.00
N VAL A 111 -14.63 -15.02 -27.29
CA VAL A 111 -14.51 -14.00 -28.34
C VAL A 111 -15.60 -12.93 -28.31
N ALA A 112 -16.73 -13.21 -27.68
CA ALA A 112 -17.86 -12.26 -27.58
C ALA A 112 -17.59 -11.11 -26.59
N LEU A 113 -16.68 -11.34 -25.60
CA LEU A 113 -16.28 -10.35 -24.61
C LEU A 113 -14.74 -10.26 -24.55
N PRO A 114 -14.09 -9.79 -25.61
CA PRO A 114 -12.65 -9.96 -25.84
C PRO A 114 -11.75 -9.20 -24.84
N ASN A 115 -12.29 -8.26 -24.08
CA ASN A 115 -11.55 -7.50 -23.08
C ASN A 115 -11.73 -8.04 -21.66
N MET A 116 -12.62 -9.02 -21.48
CA MET A 116 -12.82 -9.68 -20.19
C MET A 116 -11.92 -10.89 -20.07
N LEU A 117 -11.26 -11.00 -18.91
CA LEU A 117 -10.62 -12.22 -18.48
C LEU A 117 -11.50 -12.83 -17.36
N LEU A 118 -11.84 -14.08 -17.53
CA LEU A 118 -12.61 -14.81 -16.55
C LEU A 118 -11.74 -15.97 -16.03
N HIS A 119 -11.62 -16.06 -14.71
CA HIS A 119 -10.86 -17.11 -14.05
C HIS A 119 -11.78 -17.91 -13.12
N SER A 120 -11.79 -19.24 -13.30
CA SER A 120 -12.24 -20.16 -12.26
C SER A 120 -11.05 -20.54 -11.40
N ARG A 121 -11.19 -20.43 -10.10
CA ARG A 121 -10.09 -20.64 -9.13
C ARG A 121 -10.52 -21.54 -7.96
N PRO A 122 -10.89 -22.80 -8.22
CA PRO A 122 -11.23 -23.72 -7.16
C PRO A 122 -10.00 -24.18 -6.38
N ASP A 123 -10.17 -24.49 -5.10
CA ASP A 123 -9.17 -25.26 -4.38
C ASP A 123 -9.12 -26.69 -4.91
N VAL A 124 -7.93 -27.27 -4.94
CA VAL A 124 -7.70 -28.63 -5.49
C VAL A 124 -8.51 -29.68 -4.73
N ASP A 125 -8.70 -29.49 -3.43
CA ASP A 125 -9.49 -30.36 -2.56
C ASP A 125 -11.03 -30.18 -2.73
N GLY A 126 -11.47 -29.23 -3.56
CA GLY A 126 -12.88 -28.97 -3.86
C GLY A 126 -13.68 -28.28 -2.75
N LYS A 127 -13.04 -27.86 -1.66
CA LYS A 127 -13.74 -27.22 -0.52
C LYS A 127 -14.14 -25.78 -0.76
N ARG A 128 -13.47 -25.10 -1.69
CA ARG A 128 -13.73 -23.70 -2.02
C ARG A 128 -13.76 -23.48 -3.52
N GLU A 129 -14.76 -22.79 -3.96
CA GLU A 129 -14.90 -22.32 -5.33
C GLU A 129 -14.71 -20.80 -5.37
N GLU A 130 -14.08 -20.32 -6.43
CA GLU A 130 -13.90 -18.89 -6.67
C GLU A 130 -14.00 -18.58 -8.17
N VAL A 131 -14.65 -17.48 -8.49
CA VAL A 131 -14.70 -16.93 -9.85
C VAL A 131 -14.27 -15.47 -9.79
N VAL A 132 -13.35 -15.10 -10.68
CA VAL A 132 -12.91 -13.71 -10.85
C VAL A 132 -13.17 -13.29 -12.29
N ILE A 133 -13.86 -12.17 -12.46
CA ILE A 133 -14.12 -11.54 -13.75
C ILE A 133 -13.34 -10.23 -13.79
N GLU A 134 -12.46 -10.09 -14.77
CA GLU A 134 -11.56 -8.94 -14.88
C GLU A 134 -11.84 -8.16 -16.15
N ASN A 135 -12.06 -6.86 -16.05
CA ASN A 135 -12.12 -5.91 -17.16
C ASN A 135 -10.78 -5.16 -17.26
N THR A 136 -9.68 -5.89 -17.38
CA THR A 136 -8.31 -5.44 -17.07
C THR A 136 -7.34 -5.54 -18.25
N SER A 137 -7.75 -6.12 -19.37
CA SER A 137 -6.87 -6.35 -20.53
C SER A 137 -6.41 -5.04 -21.15
N ILE A 138 -5.09 -4.89 -21.31
CA ILE A 138 -4.50 -3.79 -22.06
C ILE A 138 -4.37 -4.17 -23.53
N GLU A 139 -4.90 -3.32 -24.36
CA GLU A 139 -4.67 -3.35 -25.82
C GLU A 139 -4.22 -1.95 -26.24
N SER A 140 -3.16 -1.87 -27.07
CA SER A 140 -2.64 -0.60 -27.56
C SER A 140 -3.74 0.24 -28.20
N GLY A 141 -3.92 1.46 -27.72
CA GLY A 141 -4.87 2.41 -28.28
C GLY A 141 -6.34 2.22 -27.90
N LYS A 142 -6.65 1.26 -27.00
CA LYS A 142 -8.02 0.98 -26.57
C LYS A 142 -8.15 0.96 -25.05
N ASN A 143 -9.24 1.53 -24.60
CA ASN A 143 -9.68 1.46 -23.22
C ASN A 143 -10.69 0.29 -23.10
N PRO A 144 -10.65 -0.53 -22.06
CA PRO A 144 -11.61 -1.63 -21.90
C PRO A 144 -13.07 -1.16 -21.79
N GLY A 145 -13.31 0.12 -21.49
CA GLY A 145 -14.67 0.64 -21.32
C GLY A 145 -15.32 0.16 -20.02
N VAL A 146 -16.59 0.51 -19.88
CA VAL A 146 -17.43 0.09 -18.75
C VAL A 146 -18.46 -0.91 -19.25
N LEU A 147 -18.56 -2.05 -18.59
CA LEU A 147 -19.62 -3.03 -18.85
C LEU A 147 -20.81 -2.74 -17.92
N LYS A 148 -21.98 -2.60 -18.49
CA LYS A 148 -23.19 -2.24 -17.74
C LYS A 148 -24.25 -3.33 -17.82
N ASN A 149 -24.89 -3.58 -16.66
CA ASN A 149 -26.10 -4.41 -16.59
C ASN A 149 -25.91 -5.82 -17.19
N TYR A 150 -24.86 -6.51 -16.82
CA TYR A 150 -24.73 -7.91 -17.16
C TYR A 150 -25.10 -8.78 -15.95
N THR A 151 -25.69 -9.93 -16.22
CA THR A 151 -26.00 -10.92 -15.18
C THR A 151 -25.01 -12.06 -15.26
N VAL A 152 -24.33 -12.34 -14.14
CA VAL A 152 -23.48 -13.52 -13.99
C VAL A 152 -24.25 -14.60 -13.26
N THR A 153 -24.20 -15.83 -13.76
CA THR A 153 -24.73 -17.02 -13.11
C THR A 153 -23.63 -18.07 -13.05
N ILE A 154 -23.37 -18.59 -11.86
CA ILE A 154 -22.37 -19.63 -11.60
C ILE A 154 -23.10 -20.90 -11.22
N THR A 155 -22.81 -22.00 -11.94
CA THR A 155 -23.42 -23.30 -11.70
C THR A 155 -22.37 -24.39 -11.52
N GLN A 156 -22.71 -25.40 -10.73
CA GLN A 156 -21.94 -26.62 -10.56
C GLN A 156 -22.87 -27.82 -10.78
N GLY A 157 -22.72 -28.49 -11.91
CA GLY A 157 -23.74 -29.42 -12.39
C GLY A 157 -25.07 -28.71 -12.60
N ASP A 158 -26.12 -29.26 -12.00
CA ASP A 158 -27.48 -28.69 -12.05
C ASP A 158 -27.75 -27.64 -10.95
N THR A 159 -26.79 -27.41 -10.07
CA THR A 159 -26.95 -26.47 -8.93
C THR A 159 -26.48 -25.09 -9.29
N VAL A 160 -27.34 -24.08 -9.11
CA VAL A 160 -26.97 -22.68 -9.17
C VAL A 160 -26.32 -22.29 -7.85
N LEU A 161 -25.04 -21.91 -7.89
CA LEU A 161 -24.30 -21.47 -6.72
C LEU A 161 -24.46 -19.98 -6.47
N HIS A 162 -24.56 -19.18 -7.54
CA HIS A 162 -24.67 -17.74 -7.46
C HIS A 162 -25.32 -17.15 -8.70
N THR A 163 -26.11 -16.11 -8.50
CA THR A 163 -26.64 -15.26 -9.60
C THR A 163 -26.64 -13.82 -9.13
N GLU A 164 -26.05 -12.93 -9.92
CA GLU A 164 -25.99 -11.52 -9.62
C GLU A 164 -26.02 -10.66 -10.88
N THR A 165 -26.69 -9.52 -10.82
CA THR A 165 -26.63 -8.50 -11.86
C THR A 165 -25.63 -7.43 -11.47
N VAL A 166 -24.54 -7.34 -12.23
CA VAL A 166 -23.51 -6.32 -12.08
C VAL A 166 -23.94 -5.10 -12.89
N THR A 167 -24.38 -4.07 -12.19
CA THR A 167 -24.91 -2.85 -12.83
C THR A 167 -23.84 -2.04 -13.53
N GLN A 168 -22.62 -2.06 -13.00
CA GLN A 168 -21.49 -1.33 -13.56
C GLN A 168 -20.17 -2.02 -13.19
N HIS A 169 -19.44 -2.48 -14.19
CA HIS A 169 -18.09 -3.02 -14.06
C HIS A 169 -17.12 -2.11 -14.78
N TYR A 170 -16.35 -1.38 -14.00
CA TYR A 170 -15.44 -0.36 -14.51
C TYR A 170 -14.26 -0.94 -15.29
N GLY A 171 -13.64 -0.12 -16.12
CA GLY A 171 -12.37 -0.47 -16.74
C GLY A 171 -11.26 -0.60 -15.69
N TYR A 172 -10.35 -1.53 -15.92
CA TYR A 172 -9.23 -1.85 -15.05
C TYR A 172 -9.62 -2.26 -13.64
N SER A 173 -10.80 -2.88 -13.48
CA SER A 173 -11.31 -3.40 -12.21
C SER A 173 -11.67 -4.87 -12.31
N ARG A 174 -11.89 -5.50 -11.15
CA ARG A 174 -12.15 -6.92 -10.97
C ARG A 174 -13.41 -7.11 -10.16
N TRP A 175 -14.26 -8.05 -10.60
CA TRP A 175 -15.36 -8.60 -9.84
C TRP A 175 -14.98 -9.99 -9.32
N ARG A 176 -15.39 -10.31 -8.10
CA ARG A 176 -15.08 -11.58 -7.46
C ARG A 176 -16.29 -12.20 -6.79
N TRP A 177 -16.41 -13.50 -6.93
CA TRP A 177 -17.29 -14.34 -6.10
C TRP A 177 -16.49 -15.54 -5.56
N PHE A 178 -16.84 -15.98 -4.35
CA PHE A 178 -16.31 -17.20 -3.75
C PHE A 178 -17.38 -17.88 -2.89
N SER A 179 -17.32 -19.23 -2.79
CA SER A 179 -18.30 -20.02 -2.02
C SER A 179 -18.13 -19.85 -0.51
N SER A 180 -16.93 -19.58 -0.05
CA SER A 180 -16.61 -19.33 1.37
C SER A 180 -15.37 -18.44 1.50
N PRO A 181 -15.30 -17.54 2.50
CA PRO A 181 -14.11 -16.78 2.79
C PRO A 181 -13.00 -17.70 3.34
N ARG A 182 -11.74 -17.36 3.05
CA ARG A 182 -10.63 -18.03 3.75
C ARG A 182 -10.59 -17.60 5.21
N PRO A 183 -10.34 -18.54 6.13
CA PRO A 183 -10.25 -18.22 7.55
C PRO A 183 -9.04 -17.32 7.85
N VAL A 184 -9.15 -16.57 8.93
CA VAL A 184 -7.99 -15.88 9.51
C VAL A 184 -7.10 -16.94 10.18
N ARG A 185 -5.85 -17.01 9.76
CA ARG A 185 -4.88 -18.03 10.16
C ARG A 185 -3.61 -17.50 10.83
N GLU A 186 -3.43 -16.18 10.82
CA GLU A 186 -2.29 -15.51 11.43
C GLU A 186 -2.76 -14.64 12.59
N THR A 187 -2.09 -14.72 13.72
CA THR A 187 -2.35 -13.79 14.81
C THR A 187 -1.63 -12.47 14.58
N VAL A 188 -2.20 -11.37 15.07
CA VAL A 188 -1.56 -10.06 15.03
C VAL A 188 -0.20 -10.09 15.76
N ALA A 189 -0.12 -10.83 16.88
CA ALA A 189 1.11 -10.96 17.66
C ALA A 189 2.24 -11.61 16.86
N ASP A 190 1.95 -12.69 16.11
CA ASP A 190 2.93 -13.36 15.27
C ASP A 190 3.39 -12.47 14.11
N LEU A 191 2.45 -11.72 13.51
CA LEU A 191 2.77 -10.77 12.44
C LEU A 191 3.67 -9.63 12.93
N ILE A 192 3.44 -9.12 14.13
CA ILE A 192 4.29 -8.11 14.79
C ILE A 192 5.67 -8.70 15.11
N ALA A 193 5.72 -9.90 15.68
CA ALA A 193 6.98 -10.57 16.05
C ALA A 193 7.90 -10.79 14.83
N ARG A 194 7.31 -11.10 13.67
CA ARG A 194 8.03 -11.23 12.38
C ARG A 194 8.33 -9.89 11.70
N GLY A 195 7.99 -8.76 12.32
CA GLY A 195 8.19 -7.42 11.76
C GLY A 195 7.24 -7.06 10.60
N LEU A 196 6.27 -7.91 10.29
CA LEU A 196 5.33 -7.70 9.18
C LEU A 196 4.29 -6.62 9.48
N LEU A 197 3.99 -6.39 10.76
CA LEU A 197 3.15 -5.30 11.23
C LEU A 197 3.94 -4.41 12.19
N LEU A 198 3.56 -3.13 12.23
CA LEU A 198 4.04 -2.20 13.25
C LEU A 198 3.42 -2.57 14.60
N ASN A 199 4.24 -2.49 15.66
CA ASN A 199 3.76 -2.72 17.03
C ASN A 199 3.11 -1.43 17.55
N TYR A 200 1.84 -1.26 17.24
CA TYR A 200 1.06 -0.20 17.89
C TYR A 200 0.77 -0.61 19.33
N LYS A 201 1.09 0.28 20.26
CA LYS A 201 0.69 0.07 21.64
C LYS A 201 -0.80 0.33 21.77
N GLU A 202 -1.48 -0.48 22.57
CA GLU A 202 -2.91 -0.32 22.83
C GLU A 202 -3.26 1.09 23.36
N GLU A 203 -2.34 1.69 24.12
CA GLU A 203 -2.48 3.06 24.65
C GLU A 203 -2.48 4.13 23.56
N LEU A 204 -1.93 3.83 22.38
CA LEU A 204 -1.93 4.72 21.22
C LEU A 204 -3.12 4.46 20.28
N ALA A 205 -3.83 3.35 20.47
CA ALA A 205 -5.06 3.09 19.79
C ALA A 205 -6.12 4.09 20.24
N ARG A 206 -7.07 4.38 19.38
CA ARG A 206 -8.26 5.09 19.81
C ARG A 206 -8.90 4.31 20.95
N GLN A 207 -9.25 4.97 22.05
CA GLN A 207 -10.00 4.35 23.14
C GLN A 207 -11.36 3.80 22.65
N THR A 208 -11.85 4.31 21.51
CA THR A 208 -13.05 3.84 20.84
C THR A 208 -12.70 3.58 19.38
N PRO A 209 -12.80 2.34 18.90
CA PRO A 209 -12.65 2.01 17.48
C PRO A 209 -13.58 2.83 16.60
N HIS A 210 -13.27 2.96 15.33
CA HIS A 210 -14.16 3.61 14.37
C HIS A 210 -15.55 2.98 14.45
N SER A 211 -16.56 3.81 14.68
CA SER A 211 -17.96 3.38 14.75
C SER A 211 -18.56 3.10 13.36
N GLN A 212 -17.96 3.67 12.32
CA GLN A 212 -18.42 3.46 10.95
C GLN A 212 -17.89 2.10 10.46
N VAL A 213 -18.81 1.20 10.19
CA VAL A 213 -18.52 -0.11 9.59
C VAL A 213 -18.82 0.00 8.10
N HIS A 214 -17.86 -0.42 7.28
CA HIS A 214 -18.04 -0.50 5.84
C HIS A 214 -18.22 -1.98 5.45
N ALA A 215 -19.28 -2.26 4.70
CA ALA A 215 -19.46 -3.54 4.04
C ALA A 215 -19.10 -3.41 2.56
N TYR A 216 -18.55 -4.48 1.98
CA TYR A 216 -18.39 -4.56 0.55
C TYR A 216 -19.76 -4.83 -0.11
N THR A 217 -20.02 -4.09 -1.15
CA THR A 217 -21.09 -4.36 -2.11
C THR A 217 -20.46 -4.47 -3.48
N THR A 218 -21.06 -5.21 -4.37
CA THR A 218 -20.53 -5.44 -5.72
C THR A 218 -20.10 -4.14 -6.40
N MET A 219 -18.85 -4.09 -6.83
CA MET A 219 -18.22 -2.90 -7.43
C MET A 219 -18.28 -1.64 -6.54
N GLY A 220 -18.51 -1.81 -5.23
CA GLY A 220 -18.47 -0.72 -4.26
C GLY A 220 -17.06 -0.47 -3.70
N LEU A 221 -16.89 0.65 -3.03
CA LEU A 221 -15.58 1.11 -2.54
C LEU A 221 -15.33 0.81 -1.06
N ALA A 222 -16.32 0.34 -0.30
CA ALA A 222 -16.22 0.08 1.14
C ALA A 222 -15.52 1.22 1.93
N GLY A 223 -15.80 2.47 1.59
CA GLY A 223 -15.20 3.65 2.22
C GLY A 223 -13.80 4.03 1.72
N ILE A 224 -13.24 3.32 0.74
CA ILE A 224 -11.95 3.70 0.13
C ILE A 224 -12.10 5.00 -0.66
N THR A 225 -11.13 5.90 -0.48
CA THR A 225 -11.00 7.15 -1.24
C THR A 225 -9.60 7.21 -1.85
N GLY A 226 -9.46 6.91 -3.13
CA GLY A 226 -8.16 6.73 -3.79
C GLY A 226 -7.36 8.01 -4.03
N SER A 227 -7.97 9.21 -3.88
CA SER A 227 -7.34 10.50 -4.14
C SER A 227 -7.71 11.55 -3.09
N MET A 228 -7.12 12.72 -3.17
CA MET A 228 -7.41 13.83 -2.28
C MET A 228 -8.78 14.45 -2.59
N THR A 229 -9.76 14.22 -1.74
CA THR A 229 -11.12 14.77 -1.84
C THR A 229 -11.41 15.88 -0.81
N GLY A 230 -10.43 16.21 0.02
CA GLY A 230 -10.52 17.18 1.12
C GLY A 230 -9.17 17.41 1.76
N THR A 231 -9.09 17.35 3.10
CA THR A 231 -7.81 17.32 3.82
C THR A 231 -7.10 16.00 3.59
N GLY A 232 -5.76 15.97 3.68
CA GLY A 232 -4.97 14.75 3.51
C GLY A 232 -5.12 13.72 4.63
N GLU A 233 -5.87 14.04 5.68
CA GLU A 233 -6.11 13.18 6.84
C GLU A 233 -7.40 12.39 6.64
N ARG A 234 -7.26 11.08 6.49
CA ARG A 234 -8.39 10.16 6.28
C ARG A 234 -8.10 8.81 6.92
N PRO A 235 -9.14 8.06 7.32
CA PRO A 235 -8.99 6.74 7.91
C PRO A 235 -8.29 5.70 7.03
N ASP A 236 -8.28 5.91 5.73
CA ASP A 236 -7.72 4.96 4.77
C ASP A 236 -6.26 5.24 4.38
N ILE A 237 -5.64 6.32 4.89
CA ILE A 237 -4.24 6.67 4.58
C ILE A 237 -3.33 6.39 5.80
N GLY A 238 -2.11 5.91 5.54
CA GLY A 238 -1.08 5.73 6.57
C GLY A 238 -0.14 4.58 6.26
N PRO A 239 0.72 4.19 7.19
CA PRO A 239 1.47 2.94 7.12
C PRO A 239 0.53 1.74 6.98
N VAL A 240 -0.56 1.77 7.72
CA VAL A 240 -1.77 0.95 7.59
C VAL A 240 -2.99 1.87 7.68
N THR A 241 -4.18 1.41 7.29
CA THR A 241 -5.41 2.20 7.49
C THR A 241 -5.78 2.28 8.97
N GLU A 242 -6.58 3.26 9.39
CA GLU A 242 -7.05 3.33 10.78
C GLU A 242 -7.87 2.09 11.18
N TYR A 243 -8.68 1.53 10.28
CA TYR A 243 -9.40 0.27 10.52
C TYR A 243 -8.47 -0.91 10.73
N GLN A 244 -7.36 -0.97 9.99
CA GLN A 244 -6.30 -1.96 10.24
C GLN A 244 -5.60 -1.70 11.58
N GLY A 245 -5.38 -0.42 11.92
CA GLY A 245 -4.85 0.00 13.23
C GLY A 245 -5.75 -0.46 14.38
N ASP A 246 -7.07 -0.26 14.27
CA ASP A 246 -8.05 -0.74 15.25
C ASP A 246 -7.99 -2.26 15.40
N TYR A 247 -7.89 -2.99 14.28
CA TYR A 247 -7.75 -4.45 14.33
C TYR A 247 -6.44 -4.90 14.98
N ILE A 248 -5.33 -4.26 14.63
CA ILE A 248 -4.00 -4.57 15.21
C ILE A 248 -3.98 -4.34 16.72
N CYS A 249 -4.64 -3.30 17.21
CA CYS A 249 -4.63 -2.93 18.62
C CYS A 249 -5.63 -3.69 19.48
N SER A 250 -6.83 -3.94 18.95
CA SER A 250 -7.97 -4.41 19.76
C SER A 250 -8.74 -5.59 19.13
N GLY A 251 -8.43 -5.99 17.92
CA GLY A 251 -9.21 -6.99 17.18
C GLY A 251 -10.51 -6.44 16.56
N ALA A 252 -10.79 -5.13 16.73
CA ALA A 252 -11.99 -4.51 16.17
C ALA A 252 -11.88 -4.29 14.66
N ASN A 253 -13.02 -4.06 14.00
CA ASN A 253 -13.13 -3.64 12.59
C ASN A 253 -12.57 -4.62 11.54
N LEU A 254 -12.33 -5.89 11.88
CA LEU A 254 -11.87 -6.88 10.90
C LEU A 254 -12.79 -6.97 9.68
N SER A 255 -14.10 -6.90 9.87
CA SER A 255 -15.06 -6.92 8.77
C SER A 255 -14.86 -5.77 7.77
N THR A 256 -14.57 -4.57 8.26
CA THR A 256 -14.25 -3.41 7.41
C THR A 256 -12.91 -3.60 6.70
N VAL A 257 -11.90 -4.13 7.40
CA VAL A 257 -10.59 -4.45 6.80
C VAL A 257 -10.75 -5.42 5.64
N MET A 258 -11.53 -6.48 5.82
CA MET A 258 -11.80 -7.47 4.76
C MET A 258 -12.63 -6.86 3.62
N ALA A 259 -13.66 -6.07 3.93
CA ALA A 259 -14.47 -5.38 2.94
C ALA A 259 -13.65 -4.40 2.07
N GLN A 260 -12.69 -3.69 2.66
CA GLN A 260 -11.76 -2.82 1.93
C GLN A 260 -10.79 -3.64 1.06
N GLY A 261 -10.35 -4.80 1.54
CA GLY A 261 -9.54 -5.73 0.74
C GLY A 261 -10.29 -6.21 -0.51
N GLU A 262 -11.55 -6.58 -0.38
CA GLU A 262 -12.42 -6.93 -1.52
C GLU A 262 -12.65 -5.73 -2.46
N ALA A 263 -12.92 -4.56 -1.90
CA ALA A 263 -13.18 -3.34 -2.66
C ALA A 263 -11.94 -2.85 -3.44
N CYS A 264 -10.74 -3.30 -3.08
CA CYS A 264 -9.53 -3.02 -3.85
C CYS A 264 -9.69 -3.45 -5.31
N GLY A 265 -10.33 -4.59 -5.56
CA GLY A 265 -10.63 -5.07 -6.91
C GLY A 265 -11.49 -4.12 -7.75
N THR A 266 -12.26 -3.24 -7.12
CA THR A 266 -13.07 -2.24 -7.81
C THR A 266 -12.26 -1.03 -8.30
N LEU A 267 -11.05 -0.84 -7.77
CA LEU A 267 -10.19 0.29 -8.14
C LEU A 267 -9.63 0.14 -9.57
N PRO A 268 -9.45 1.23 -10.31
CA PRO A 268 -8.97 1.19 -11.70
C PRO A 268 -7.44 1.04 -11.79
N ILE A 269 -6.90 0.04 -11.13
CA ILE A 269 -5.44 -0.15 -10.97
C ILE A 269 -4.93 -1.50 -11.51
N HIS A 270 -5.78 -2.26 -12.18
CA HIS A 270 -5.46 -3.61 -12.61
C HIS A 270 -5.14 -3.62 -14.11
N TRP A 271 -3.92 -3.99 -14.45
CA TRP A 271 -3.47 -4.03 -15.84
C TRP A 271 -2.89 -5.40 -16.18
N ARG A 272 -3.60 -6.12 -17.05
CA ARG A 272 -3.17 -7.42 -17.57
C ARG A 272 -2.76 -7.30 -19.04
N ASP A 273 -1.71 -7.99 -19.39
CA ASP A 273 -1.38 -8.24 -20.79
C ASP A 273 -2.48 -9.10 -21.44
N LYS A 274 -3.03 -8.63 -22.55
CA LYS A 274 -4.15 -9.30 -23.19
C LYS A 274 -3.79 -10.70 -23.74
N ALA A 275 -2.57 -10.86 -24.21
CA ALA A 275 -2.14 -12.11 -24.83
C ALA A 275 -1.82 -13.21 -23.80
N THR A 276 -1.26 -12.79 -22.67
CA THR A 276 -0.78 -13.74 -21.65
C THR A 276 -1.70 -13.84 -20.44
N GLY A 277 -2.56 -12.83 -20.21
CA GLY A 277 -3.36 -12.74 -18.98
C GLY A 277 -2.53 -12.48 -17.72
N ALA A 278 -1.23 -12.24 -17.85
CA ALA A 278 -0.34 -11.91 -16.74
C ALA A 278 -0.38 -10.43 -16.38
N TRP A 279 0.06 -10.08 -15.17
CA TRP A 279 0.33 -8.68 -14.85
C TRP A 279 1.36 -8.10 -15.82
N ILE A 280 1.18 -6.84 -16.23
CA ILE A 280 2.17 -6.18 -17.07
C ILE A 280 3.47 -5.95 -16.30
N ASP A 281 4.61 -6.07 -16.99
CA ASP A 281 5.90 -5.62 -16.48
C ASP A 281 6.22 -4.23 -17.06
N PRO A 282 6.16 -3.17 -16.23
CA PRO A 282 6.38 -1.81 -16.70
C PRO A 282 7.85 -1.48 -16.97
N PHE A 283 8.77 -2.40 -16.71
CA PHE A 283 10.21 -2.20 -16.99
C PHE A 283 10.67 -2.90 -18.26
N VAL A 284 10.03 -4.01 -18.61
CA VAL A 284 10.47 -4.87 -19.73
C VAL A 284 9.45 -4.85 -20.86
N ALA A 285 8.27 -5.39 -20.63
CA ALA A 285 7.25 -5.55 -21.68
C ALA A 285 6.53 -4.24 -22.02
N TYR A 286 6.36 -3.37 -21.02
CA TYR A 286 5.60 -2.12 -21.16
C TYR A 286 6.39 -0.90 -20.63
N PRO A 287 7.62 -0.65 -21.10
CA PRO A 287 8.52 0.35 -20.50
C PRO A 287 8.02 1.79 -20.62
N LYS A 288 7.02 2.03 -21.46
CA LYS A 288 6.40 3.34 -21.63
C LYS A 288 4.98 3.45 -21.07
N ALA A 289 4.46 2.38 -20.45
CA ALA A 289 3.15 2.43 -19.82
C ALA A 289 3.18 3.44 -18.65
N SER A 290 2.33 4.44 -18.68
CA SER A 290 2.24 5.48 -17.66
C SER A 290 0.87 6.12 -17.68
N GLN A 291 0.31 6.44 -16.54
CA GLN A 291 -0.88 7.29 -16.43
C GLN A 291 -0.56 8.77 -16.73
N TYR A 292 0.71 9.11 -16.70
CA TYR A 292 1.14 10.47 -16.94
C TYR A 292 1.34 10.71 -18.42
N ASN A 293 0.45 11.50 -18.99
CA ASN A 293 0.50 11.84 -20.42
C ASN A 293 1.54 12.93 -20.67
N SER A 294 2.81 12.55 -20.75
CA SER A 294 3.93 13.44 -21.06
C SER A 294 4.15 13.62 -22.57
N GLY A 295 3.09 13.49 -23.39
CA GLY A 295 3.19 13.66 -24.86
C GLY A 295 3.86 12.51 -25.60
N SER A 296 4.08 11.38 -24.96
CA SER A 296 4.61 10.16 -25.58
C SER A 296 3.49 9.33 -26.21
N PRO A 297 3.70 8.68 -27.35
CA PRO A 297 2.78 7.70 -27.90
C PRO A 297 2.76 6.46 -27.02
N ASN A 298 1.97 6.49 -25.97
CA ASN A 298 1.84 5.40 -25.02
C ASN A 298 0.76 4.41 -25.46
N PRO A 299 0.97 3.11 -25.23
CA PRO A 299 -0.14 2.22 -25.04
C PRO A 299 -0.86 2.64 -23.75
N TYR A 300 -2.08 2.97 -23.90
CA TYR A 300 -2.94 3.65 -22.96
C TYR A 300 -3.07 2.96 -21.63
N LEU A 301 -2.71 3.72 -20.60
CA LEU A 301 -3.40 3.65 -19.33
C LEU A 301 -4.18 4.96 -19.23
N PRO A 302 -5.50 4.95 -19.24
CA PRO A 302 -6.26 6.17 -19.14
C PRO A 302 -5.93 6.83 -17.82
N THR A 303 -5.79 8.14 -17.89
CA THR A 303 -5.97 8.96 -16.69
C THR A 303 -7.36 8.65 -16.15
N ASP A 304 -7.46 8.47 -14.85
CA ASP A 304 -8.64 8.11 -14.07
C ASP A 304 -9.93 8.89 -14.37
N TRP A 305 -9.83 9.92 -15.15
CA TRP A 305 -10.90 10.84 -15.53
C TRP A 305 -11.42 10.66 -16.94
N ALA A 306 -10.78 9.81 -17.75
CA ALA A 306 -11.19 9.68 -19.12
C ALA A 306 -12.64 9.23 -19.18
N LEU A 307 -13.48 10.14 -19.60
CA LEU A 307 -14.77 9.78 -20.14
C LEU A 307 -14.49 8.94 -21.39
N ASN A 308 -15.17 7.82 -21.53
CA ASN A 308 -15.15 7.09 -22.78
C ASN A 308 -15.60 8.05 -23.90
N PRO A 309 -14.77 8.32 -24.91
CA PRO A 309 -15.10 9.29 -25.95
C PRO A 309 -16.36 8.90 -26.75
N ASP A 310 -16.70 7.59 -26.76
CA ASP A 310 -17.81 7.08 -27.57
C ASP A 310 -19.18 7.30 -26.90
N ASN A 311 -19.24 7.36 -25.56
CA ASN A 311 -20.51 7.42 -24.83
C ASN A 311 -20.52 8.37 -23.62
N GLY A 312 -19.41 9.02 -23.30
CA GLY A 312 -19.31 9.95 -22.17
C GLY A 312 -19.31 9.32 -20.78
N ASP A 313 -19.25 7.99 -20.67
CA ASP A 313 -19.22 7.30 -19.37
C ASP A 313 -17.85 7.41 -18.70
N ARG A 314 -17.87 7.47 -17.37
CA ARG A 314 -16.62 7.33 -16.59
C ARG A 314 -16.09 5.91 -16.71
N VAL A 315 -14.83 5.78 -17.09
CA VAL A 315 -14.15 4.49 -17.20
C VAL A 315 -13.76 3.92 -15.86
N ALA A 316 -13.55 4.79 -14.89
CA ALA A 316 -13.07 4.44 -13.55
C ALA A 316 -14.09 4.78 -12.47
N THR A 317 -14.07 4.01 -11.37
CA THR A 317 -14.89 4.25 -10.17
C THR A 317 -14.52 5.54 -9.48
N ILE A 318 -13.23 5.72 -9.26
CA ILE A 318 -12.66 6.87 -8.56
C ILE A 318 -11.32 7.22 -9.18
N GLN A 319 -10.87 8.43 -8.91
CA GLN A 319 -9.48 8.80 -9.14
C GLN A 319 -8.59 8.20 -8.07
N CYS A 320 -7.43 7.67 -8.47
CA CYS A 320 -6.38 7.22 -7.58
C CYS A 320 -5.15 8.11 -7.73
N ASP A 321 -4.47 8.42 -6.65
CA ASP A 321 -3.16 9.07 -6.67
C ASP A 321 -2.21 8.44 -5.65
N ALA A 322 -0.91 8.40 -5.97
CA ALA A 322 0.09 7.72 -5.14
C ALA A 322 0.29 8.38 -3.77
N ALA A 323 -0.01 9.69 -3.64
CA ALA A 323 0.15 10.41 -2.37
C ALA A 323 -0.96 10.11 -1.36
N HIS A 324 -2.07 9.51 -1.82
CA HIS A 324 -3.24 9.24 -0.99
C HIS A 324 -3.72 7.78 -1.10
N PHE A 325 -2.90 6.88 -1.62
CA PHE A 325 -3.30 5.50 -1.87
C PHE A 325 -3.21 4.64 -0.60
N PRO A 326 -4.29 3.94 -0.21
CA PRO A 326 -4.35 3.14 1.00
C PRO A 326 -3.71 1.75 0.84
N ALA A 327 -3.24 1.15 1.95
CA ALA A 327 -2.68 -0.21 1.99
C ALA A 327 -3.75 -1.27 2.30
N VAL A 328 -4.87 -1.26 1.59
CA VAL A 328 -6.07 -2.05 1.96
C VAL A 328 -5.92 -3.56 1.75
N ALA A 329 -5.05 -4.01 0.86
CA ALA A 329 -4.90 -5.42 0.53
C ALA A 329 -3.89 -6.16 1.44
N TYR A 330 -2.98 -5.45 2.11
CA TYR A 330 -1.86 -6.05 2.82
C TYR A 330 -2.28 -6.88 4.03
N LEU A 331 -3.09 -6.33 4.94
CA LEU A 331 -3.52 -7.05 6.13
C LEU A 331 -4.48 -8.21 5.80
N PRO A 332 -5.45 -8.08 4.89
CA PRO A 332 -6.22 -9.24 4.40
C PRO A 332 -5.34 -10.36 3.87
N TRP A 333 -4.31 -10.04 3.07
CA TRP A 333 -3.34 -11.03 2.60
C TRP A 333 -2.60 -11.71 3.75
N LEU A 334 -2.02 -10.94 4.66
CA LEU A 334 -1.29 -11.51 5.81
C LEU A 334 -2.16 -12.41 6.66
N SER A 335 -3.39 -11.96 6.93
CA SER A 335 -4.28 -12.67 7.85
C SER A 335 -4.81 -13.98 7.30
N THR A 336 -5.11 -14.04 6.00
CA THR A 336 -5.81 -15.19 5.39
C THR A 336 -4.94 -16.03 4.47
N GLY A 337 -3.88 -15.44 3.90
CA GLY A 337 -3.10 -16.05 2.83
C GLY A 337 -3.87 -16.23 1.51
N ASP A 338 -5.01 -15.57 1.35
CA ASP A 338 -5.78 -15.63 0.10
C ASP A 338 -5.02 -14.93 -1.03
N PRO A 339 -4.63 -15.64 -2.10
CA PRO A 339 -3.83 -15.09 -3.20
C PRO A 339 -4.52 -13.93 -3.93
N TYR A 340 -5.84 -13.80 -3.83
CA TYR A 340 -6.55 -12.64 -4.36
C TYR A 340 -6.02 -11.34 -3.75
N TYR A 341 -5.86 -11.26 -2.44
CA TYR A 341 -5.34 -10.05 -1.79
C TYR A 341 -3.85 -9.80 -2.09
N LEU A 342 -3.09 -10.87 -2.37
CA LEU A 342 -1.72 -10.70 -2.86
C LEU A 342 -1.70 -10.08 -4.26
N GLU A 343 -2.61 -10.50 -5.14
CA GLU A 343 -2.76 -9.87 -6.47
C GLU A 343 -3.18 -8.39 -6.34
N GLU A 344 -4.08 -8.08 -5.41
CA GLU A 344 -4.46 -6.69 -5.13
C GLU A 344 -3.26 -5.86 -4.63
N LEU A 345 -2.42 -6.43 -3.78
CA LEU A 345 -1.17 -5.78 -3.38
C LEU A 345 -0.22 -5.55 -4.56
N HIS A 346 -0.10 -6.52 -5.47
CA HIS A 346 0.68 -6.36 -6.70
C HIS A 346 0.11 -5.26 -7.60
N ALA A 347 -1.21 -5.18 -7.75
CA ALA A 347 -1.88 -4.12 -8.50
C ALA A 347 -1.60 -2.73 -7.89
N ILE A 348 -1.65 -2.60 -6.56
CA ILE A 348 -1.28 -1.36 -5.85
C ILE A 348 0.16 -0.95 -6.19
N VAL A 349 1.11 -1.89 -6.16
CA VAL A 349 2.50 -1.58 -6.52
C VAL A 349 2.63 -1.16 -7.98
N LEU A 350 2.00 -1.89 -8.90
CA LEU A 350 1.99 -1.52 -10.32
C LEU A 350 1.43 -0.11 -10.52
N PHE A 351 0.32 0.22 -9.86
CA PHE A 351 -0.26 1.55 -9.90
C PHE A 351 0.77 2.61 -9.48
N THR A 352 1.48 2.41 -8.36
CA THR A 352 2.45 3.40 -7.88
C THR A 352 3.62 3.60 -8.86
N ILE A 353 4.03 2.56 -9.57
CA ILE A 353 5.07 2.64 -10.60
C ILE A 353 4.55 3.35 -11.86
N ILE A 354 3.37 2.96 -12.31
CA ILE A 354 2.78 3.44 -13.57
C ILE A 354 2.21 4.86 -13.43
N SER A 355 1.82 5.29 -12.23
CA SER A 355 1.39 6.67 -11.97
C SER A 355 2.50 7.70 -12.16
N GLN A 356 3.73 7.27 -12.40
CA GLN A 356 4.89 8.11 -12.64
C GLN A 356 5.22 8.23 -14.14
N PRO A 357 5.98 9.27 -14.55
CA PRO A 357 6.55 9.33 -15.89
C PRO A 357 7.41 8.10 -16.16
N TRP A 358 7.34 7.60 -17.39
CA TRP A 358 8.08 6.40 -17.78
C TRP A 358 9.63 6.59 -17.72
N ASN A 359 10.13 7.81 -17.82
CA ASN A 359 11.55 8.15 -17.87
C ASN A 359 12.16 8.45 -16.49
N GLY A 360 11.64 7.94 -15.45
CA GLY A 360 12.17 8.17 -14.09
C GLY A 360 11.65 7.15 -13.08
N ARG A 361 11.00 6.10 -13.58
CA ARG A 361 10.32 5.12 -12.73
C ARG A 361 11.23 4.04 -12.14
N GLU A 362 12.50 4.00 -12.52
CA GLU A 362 13.51 3.13 -11.91
C GLU A 362 13.69 3.39 -10.42
N PHE A 363 13.28 4.58 -9.95
CA PHE A 363 13.13 4.93 -8.55
C PHE A 363 11.76 5.55 -8.33
N ASN A 364 11.11 5.21 -7.24
CA ASN A 364 9.69 5.56 -7.00
C ASN A 364 9.50 6.97 -6.43
N ILE A 365 10.18 7.96 -7.00
CA ILE A 365 10.22 9.30 -6.45
C ILE A 365 9.83 10.31 -7.50
N TRP A 366 8.66 10.91 -7.35
CA TRP A 366 8.30 11.89 -8.35
C TRP A 366 7.78 13.21 -7.82
N PHE A 367 6.65 13.27 -7.13
CA PHE A 367 6.05 14.56 -6.81
C PHE A 367 6.25 15.00 -5.38
N ALA A 368 5.90 14.13 -4.46
CA ALA A 368 5.77 14.44 -3.07
C ALA A 368 6.39 13.36 -2.24
N ILE A 369 7.05 13.75 -1.17
CA ILE A 369 7.64 12.87 -0.18
C ILE A 369 6.62 11.86 0.34
N ARG A 370 5.36 12.30 0.54
CA ARG A 370 4.27 11.43 0.95
C ARG A 370 3.94 10.35 -0.08
N ALA A 371 3.93 10.69 -1.38
CA ALA A 371 3.70 9.72 -2.44
C ALA A 371 4.80 8.65 -2.45
N HIS A 372 6.06 9.06 -2.27
CA HIS A 372 7.18 8.16 -2.15
C HIS A 372 7.05 7.24 -0.94
N ALA A 373 6.69 7.78 0.24
CA ALA A 373 6.50 6.99 1.45
C ALA A 373 5.45 5.88 1.25
N TRP A 374 4.28 6.23 0.73
CA TRP A 374 3.20 5.25 0.54
C TRP A 374 3.46 4.26 -0.59
N SER A 375 4.14 4.69 -1.62
CA SER A 375 4.56 3.79 -2.69
C SER A 375 5.59 2.78 -2.20
N LEU A 376 6.66 3.22 -1.52
CA LEU A 376 7.65 2.31 -0.94
C LEU A 376 7.07 1.37 0.12
N ARG A 377 6.11 1.85 0.92
CA ARG A 377 5.35 0.98 1.83
C ARG A 377 4.78 -0.23 1.08
N SER A 378 4.08 -0.01 -0.01
CA SER A 378 3.45 -1.08 -0.77
C SER A 378 4.48 -1.99 -1.46
N VAL A 379 5.55 -1.40 -1.99
CA VAL A 379 6.66 -2.17 -2.60
C VAL A 379 7.34 -3.07 -1.58
N MET A 380 7.70 -2.57 -0.39
CA MET A 380 8.34 -3.39 0.64
C MET A 380 7.42 -4.47 1.19
N GLN A 381 6.12 -4.20 1.31
CA GLN A 381 5.11 -5.17 1.69
C GLN A 381 5.07 -6.32 0.68
N ALA A 382 5.00 -6.03 -0.62
CA ALA A 382 5.04 -7.03 -1.68
C ALA A 382 6.40 -7.76 -1.74
N ALA A 383 7.53 -7.04 -1.65
CA ALA A 383 8.86 -7.63 -1.67
C ALA A 383 9.08 -8.63 -0.52
N LYS A 384 8.50 -8.35 0.65
CA LYS A 384 8.62 -9.23 1.82
C LYS A 384 7.69 -10.43 1.78
N THR A 385 6.46 -10.24 1.30
CA THR A 385 5.39 -11.23 1.52
C THR A 385 4.98 -12.01 0.27
N THR A 386 5.41 -11.60 -0.92
CA THR A 386 5.25 -12.43 -2.12
C THR A 386 6.04 -13.74 -1.93
N PRO A 387 5.43 -14.90 -2.16
CA PRO A 387 6.12 -16.20 -2.10
C PRO A 387 7.31 -16.26 -3.05
N ASP A 388 8.30 -17.11 -2.74
CA ASP A 388 9.47 -17.32 -3.60
C ASP A 388 9.07 -17.96 -4.94
N VAL A 389 8.02 -18.78 -4.93
CA VAL A 389 7.41 -19.36 -6.13
C VAL A 389 6.02 -18.74 -6.30
N THR A 390 5.82 -18.08 -7.43
CA THR A 390 4.54 -17.52 -7.83
C THR A 390 4.13 -18.08 -9.18
N PRO A 391 2.82 -18.24 -9.45
CA PRO A 391 2.35 -18.57 -10.79
C PRO A 391 2.81 -17.57 -11.86
N ASP A 392 2.92 -18.02 -13.10
CA ASP A 392 3.39 -17.20 -14.23
C ASP A 392 2.49 -16.02 -14.60
N TRP A 393 1.27 -15.98 -14.07
CA TRP A 393 0.31 -14.88 -14.23
C TRP A 393 0.42 -13.82 -13.13
N MET A 394 1.29 -14.03 -12.13
CA MET A 394 1.62 -13.08 -11.07
C MET A 394 3.01 -12.49 -11.28
N LEU A 395 3.30 -11.34 -10.68
CA LEU A 395 4.65 -10.81 -10.62
C LEU A 395 5.51 -11.63 -9.64
N PRO A 396 6.73 -12.00 -10.00
CA PRO A 396 7.63 -12.74 -9.11
C PRO A 396 8.14 -11.84 -7.98
N LYS A 397 8.47 -12.44 -6.84
CA LYS A 397 9.07 -11.73 -5.70
C LYS A 397 10.29 -10.90 -6.10
N SER A 398 11.11 -11.43 -7.01
CA SER A 398 12.31 -10.73 -7.50
C SER A 398 12.01 -9.37 -8.15
N PHE A 399 10.84 -9.19 -8.77
CA PHE A 399 10.41 -7.91 -9.31
C PHE A 399 10.38 -6.84 -8.20
N PHE A 400 9.74 -7.14 -7.09
CA PHE A 400 9.59 -6.21 -5.97
C PHE A 400 10.90 -5.97 -5.22
N VAL A 401 11.68 -7.05 -4.98
CA VAL A 401 13.00 -6.95 -4.33
C VAL A 401 13.96 -6.11 -5.17
N ASN A 402 14.00 -6.31 -6.48
CA ASN A 402 14.83 -5.51 -7.37
C ASN A 402 14.42 -4.03 -7.34
N TYR A 403 13.13 -3.74 -7.31
CA TYR A 403 12.66 -2.37 -7.25
C TYR A 403 12.96 -1.71 -5.90
N MET A 404 12.86 -2.46 -4.78
CA MET A 404 13.36 -1.99 -3.48
C MET A 404 14.85 -1.66 -3.51
N ASN A 405 15.67 -2.52 -4.11
CA ASN A 405 17.12 -2.32 -4.22
C ASN A 405 17.46 -1.10 -5.09
N GLN A 406 16.79 -0.92 -6.22
CA GLN A 406 16.96 0.25 -7.09
C GLN A 406 16.69 1.57 -6.34
N ASN A 407 15.58 1.62 -5.59
CA ASN A 407 15.24 2.79 -4.77
C ASN A 407 16.28 3.03 -3.67
N ARG A 408 16.71 1.99 -2.95
CA ARG A 408 17.78 2.09 -1.95
C ARG A 408 19.06 2.66 -2.54
N ASP A 409 19.55 2.09 -3.62
CA ASP A 409 20.82 2.45 -4.24
C ASP A 409 20.78 3.89 -4.78
N TRP A 410 19.63 4.29 -5.32
CA TRP A 410 19.42 5.66 -5.76
C TRP A 410 19.44 6.65 -4.58
N LEU A 411 18.77 6.32 -3.45
CA LEU A 411 18.78 7.15 -2.24
C LEU A 411 20.17 7.24 -1.62
N LEU A 412 20.91 6.13 -1.54
CA LEU A 412 22.27 6.13 -1.04
C LEU A 412 23.17 7.02 -1.89
N THR A 413 23.10 6.90 -3.20
CA THR A 413 23.97 7.64 -4.14
C THR A 413 23.68 9.13 -4.14
N ASN A 414 22.39 9.50 -4.19
CA ASN A 414 22.01 10.90 -4.43
C ASN A 414 21.84 11.71 -3.15
N PHE A 415 21.61 11.07 -1.99
CA PHE A 415 21.32 11.77 -0.74
C PHE A 415 22.26 11.37 0.39
N VAL A 416 22.29 10.11 0.79
CA VAL A 416 23.04 9.69 1.99
C VAL A 416 24.54 9.95 1.83
N ASN A 417 25.10 9.62 0.67
CA ASN A 417 26.52 9.81 0.34
C ASN A 417 26.82 11.19 -0.26
N ASN A 418 25.81 12.03 -0.43
CA ASN A 418 25.99 13.38 -0.95
C ASN A 418 26.31 14.35 0.17
N THR A 419 27.61 14.66 0.33
CA THR A 419 28.09 15.54 1.40
C THR A 419 27.80 17.03 1.16
N ALA A 420 27.32 17.41 -0.02
CA ALA A 420 26.94 18.79 -0.32
C ALA A 420 25.59 19.19 0.30
N ALA A 421 24.78 18.22 0.73
CA ALA A 421 23.50 18.48 1.39
C ALA A 421 23.72 18.87 2.86
N PRO A 422 23.37 20.09 3.30
CA PRO A 422 23.58 20.53 4.68
C PRO A 422 22.61 19.87 5.67
N TYR A 423 21.46 19.42 5.19
CA TYR A 423 20.44 18.73 5.97
C TYR A 423 20.14 17.36 5.38
N PRO A 424 19.80 16.38 6.21
CA PRO A 424 19.38 15.05 5.75
C PRO A 424 17.92 15.06 5.27
N LEU A 425 17.67 15.83 4.22
CA LEU A 425 16.38 16.05 3.61
C LEU A 425 16.47 15.91 2.10
N PHE A 426 15.44 15.35 1.50
CA PHE A 426 15.37 15.19 0.06
C PHE A 426 15.26 16.52 -0.70
N ALA A 427 14.80 17.58 -0.05
CA ALA A 427 14.69 18.90 -0.62
C ALA A 427 16.03 19.61 -0.88
N THR A 428 17.17 19.07 -0.43
CA THR A 428 18.44 19.79 -0.35
C THR A 428 19.42 19.50 -1.48
N THR A 429 19.06 18.73 -2.48
CA THR A 429 19.95 18.39 -3.60
C THR A 429 19.34 18.76 -4.95
N GLU A 430 20.15 18.73 -6.02
CA GLU A 430 19.68 18.89 -7.40
C GLU A 430 18.69 17.79 -7.84
N LYS A 431 18.72 16.66 -7.15
CA LYS A 431 17.80 15.55 -7.34
C LYS A 431 16.59 15.66 -6.40
N SER A 432 16.37 16.83 -5.81
CA SER A 432 15.33 17.02 -4.82
C SER A 432 13.96 16.72 -5.39
N PHE A 433 13.20 16.05 -4.59
CA PHE A 433 11.77 15.96 -4.70
C PHE A 433 11.19 16.50 -3.39
N GLY A 434 10.10 17.13 -3.48
CA GLY A 434 9.40 17.71 -2.35
C GLY A 434 8.19 18.48 -2.85
N ASP A 435 7.20 18.61 -1.99
CA ASP A 435 6.13 19.54 -2.25
C ASP A 435 6.69 20.94 -2.22
N ASN A 436 6.85 21.51 -3.37
CA ASN A 436 7.02 22.94 -3.48
C ASN A 436 5.88 23.48 -4.34
N ASP A 437 5.37 24.63 -3.97
CA ASP A 437 4.32 25.33 -4.71
C ASP A 437 4.76 25.71 -6.13
N GLU A 438 5.99 25.38 -6.49
CA GLU A 438 6.63 25.79 -7.70
C GLU A 438 7.10 24.55 -8.43
N SER A 439 6.38 24.13 -9.39
CA SER A 439 6.66 23.08 -10.35
C SER A 439 7.58 21.92 -9.88
N PRO A 440 7.19 20.67 -9.99
CA PRO A 440 8.02 19.50 -9.66
C PRO A 440 9.34 19.42 -10.45
N GLN A 441 9.51 20.28 -11.44
CA GLN A 441 10.73 20.42 -12.24
C GLN A 441 11.70 21.47 -11.69
N ALA A 442 11.33 22.18 -10.62
CA ALA A 442 12.22 23.15 -10.01
C ALA A 442 13.27 22.42 -9.15
N PRO A 443 14.55 22.55 -9.48
CA PRO A 443 15.57 21.65 -8.95
C PRO A 443 15.92 21.86 -7.48
N GLN A 444 15.25 22.70 -6.71
CA GLN A 444 15.57 22.90 -5.30
C GLN A 444 14.49 23.66 -4.55
N SER A 445 13.88 23.02 -3.57
CA SER A 445 12.92 23.66 -2.68
C SER A 445 13.58 24.65 -1.71
N THR A 446 12.81 25.64 -1.25
CA THR A 446 13.22 26.54 -0.15
C THR A 446 12.80 25.98 1.22
N TYR A 447 12.01 24.95 1.26
CA TYR A 447 11.48 24.32 2.48
C TYR A 447 11.25 22.82 2.28
N SER A 448 11.02 22.11 3.38
CA SER A 448 10.47 20.75 3.42
C SER A 448 9.30 20.67 4.38
N GLN A 449 8.40 19.72 4.15
CA GLN A 449 7.27 19.45 5.03
C GLN A 449 7.64 18.36 6.03
N THR A 450 7.83 18.75 7.28
CA THR A 450 8.41 17.89 8.32
C THR A 450 7.63 16.61 8.53
N TYR A 451 6.30 16.66 8.55
CA TYR A 451 5.46 15.48 8.74
C TYR A 451 5.57 14.46 7.59
N MET A 452 5.78 14.91 6.35
CA MET A 452 5.99 14.01 5.21
C MET A 452 7.36 13.33 5.29
N GLU A 453 8.40 14.07 5.73
CA GLU A 453 9.72 13.50 5.98
C GLU A 453 9.67 12.39 7.05
N GLU A 454 8.80 12.54 8.03
CA GLU A 454 8.60 11.55 9.09
C GLU A 454 7.78 10.35 8.63
N PHE A 455 6.86 10.51 7.69
CA PHE A 455 6.20 9.37 7.04
C PHE A 455 7.21 8.45 6.39
N GLU A 456 8.18 9.00 5.65
CA GLU A 456 9.24 8.20 5.04
C GLU A 456 10.16 7.55 6.08
N LEU A 457 10.52 8.29 7.14
CA LEU A 457 11.35 7.74 8.22
C LEU A 457 10.69 6.50 8.83
N VAL A 458 9.39 6.56 9.09
CA VAL A 458 8.63 5.40 9.60
C VAL A 458 8.67 4.23 8.62
N ILE A 459 8.47 4.49 7.32
CA ILE A 459 8.47 3.45 6.29
C ILE A 459 9.85 2.81 6.14
N PHE A 460 10.91 3.61 6.12
CA PHE A 460 12.29 3.10 6.03
C PHE A 460 12.67 2.28 7.28
N ALA A 461 12.31 2.76 8.47
CA ALA A 461 12.54 2.01 9.70
C ALA A 461 11.75 0.69 9.72
N TRP A 462 10.53 0.69 9.19
CA TRP A 462 9.75 -0.53 9.07
C TRP A 462 10.38 -1.50 8.05
N ALA A 463 10.92 -1.01 6.94
CA ALA A 463 11.66 -1.84 5.99
C ALA A 463 12.84 -2.57 6.66
N VAL A 464 13.63 -1.87 7.49
CA VAL A 464 14.72 -2.48 8.28
C VAL A 464 14.17 -3.57 9.20
N ARG A 465 13.07 -3.28 9.91
CA ARG A 465 12.42 -4.26 10.79
C ARG A 465 11.88 -5.49 10.03
N MET A 466 11.44 -5.31 8.79
CA MET A 466 11.04 -6.42 7.90
C MET A 466 12.22 -7.28 7.42
N GLY A 467 13.46 -6.87 7.71
CA GLY A 467 14.68 -7.58 7.34
C GLY A 467 15.43 -7.02 6.13
N PHE A 468 15.05 -5.84 5.62
CA PHE A 468 15.83 -5.10 4.62
C PHE A 468 16.93 -4.29 5.33
N ALA A 469 17.89 -4.98 5.96
CA ALA A 469 18.89 -4.39 6.85
C ALA A 469 19.79 -3.34 6.16
N ASP A 470 20.00 -3.47 4.88
CA ASP A 470 20.77 -2.53 4.03
C ASP A 470 20.11 -1.17 3.82
N TRP A 471 18.87 -0.98 4.29
CA TRP A 471 18.21 0.34 4.38
C TRP A 471 18.60 1.12 5.64
N LYS A 472 19.30 0.52 6.62
CA LYS A 472 19.71 1.17 7.88
C LYS A 472 20.45 2.49 7.66
N PRO A 473 21.42 2.63 6.74
CA PRO A 473 22.11 3.92 6.51
C PRO A 473 21.16 5.04 6.08
N ILE A 474 20.09 4.73 5.34
CA ILE A 474 19.08 5.71 4.91
C ILE A 474 18.25 6.17 6.12
N VAL A 475 17.86 5.23 6.99
CA VAL A 475 17.14 5.51 8.24
C VAL A 475 17.98 6.43 9.14
N GLU A 476 19.25 6.09 9.37
CA GLU A 476 20.15 6.87 10.20
C GLU A 476 20.41 8.26 9.62
N TRP A 477 20.54 8.37 8.30
CA TRP A 477 20.68 9.66 7.64
C TRP A 477 19.42 10.51 7.84
N LYS A 478 18.24 9.95 7.55
CA LYS A 478 16.96 10.66 7.63
C LYS A 478 16.58 11.06 9.06
N ALA A 479 16.85 10.20 10.04
CA ALA A 479 16.57 10.45 11.46
C ALA A 479 17.29 11.69 12.00
N LYS A 480 18.44 12.04 11.46
CA LYS A 480 19.18 13.25 11.89
C LYS A 480 18.37 14.53 11.73
N ASN A 481 17.44 14.59 10.77
CA ASN A 481 16.57 15.76 10.62
C ASN A 481 15.57 15.87 11.77
N THR A 482 14.94 14.77 12.15
CA THR A 482 14.01 14.74 13.29
C THR A 482 14.76 15.01 14.59
N ILE A 483 15.91 14.37 14.81
CA ILE A 483 16.77 14.60 15.98
C ILE A 483 17.18 16.07 16.08
N GLY A 484 17.64 16.66 14.97
CA GLY A 484 18.07 18.07 14.97
C GLY A 484 16.96 19.06 15.35
N ARG A 485 15.69 18.71 15.14
CA ARG A 485 14.55 19.54 15.54
C ARG A 485 14.03 19.22 16.95
N THR A 486 14.39 18.08 17.51
CA THR A 486 13.81 17.59 18.78
C THR A 486 14.79 17.51 19.94
N ASP A 487 16.11 17.52 19.72
CA ASP A 487 17.13 17.28 20.74
C ASP A 487 17.30 18.41 21.77
N GLY A 488 16.72 19.59 21.51
CA GLY A 488 16.79 20.78 22.37
C GLY A 488 18.19 21.43 22.46
N LYS A 489 19.18 20.92 21.70
CA LYS A 489 20.57 21.41 21.72
C LYS A 489 20.96 22.11 20.41
N SER A 490 20.24 21.84 19.35
CA SER A 490 20.49 22.37 18.00
C SER A 490 20.14 23.85 17.83
N GLY A 491 19.40 24.43 18.80
CA GLY A 491 18.82 25.77 18.72
C GLY A 491 17.45 25.82 18.03
N TRP A 492 16.91 24.68 17.65
CA TRP A 492 15.51 24.58 17.22
C TRP A 492 14.59 24.56 18.46
N VAL A 493 13.47 25.28 18.40
CA VAL A 493 12.50 25.27 19.52
C VAL A 493 11.70 23.98 19.51
N ARG A 494 11.94 23.11 20.49
CA ARG A 494 11.40 21.75 20.58
C ARG A 494 9.87 21.70 20.59
N ALA A 495 9.21 22.69 21.18
CA ALA A 495 7.74 22.76 21.19
C ALA A 495 7.10 22.87 19.79
N ILE A 496 7.87 23.29 18.78
CA ILE A 496 7.47 23.40 17.38
C ILE A 496 8.38 22.52 16.52
N CYS A 497 8.56 21.29 16.89
CA CYS A 497 9.45 20.36 16.17
C CYS A 497 8.87 19.89 14.83
N THR A 498 7.55 20.01 14.62
CA THR A 498 6.85 19.60 13.40
C THR A 498 6.03 20.74 12.78
N PRO A 499 6.65 21.87 12.38
CA PRO A 499 5.93 22.88 11.64
C PRO A 499 5.48 22.33 10.28
N TYR A 500 4.40 22.87 9.72
CA TYR A 500 3.95 22.46 8.38
C TYR A 500 5.06 22.58 7.33
N ARG A 501 5.88 23.63 7.41
CA ARG A 501 7.07 23.84 6.57
C ARG A 501 8.28 24.15 7.44
N GLN A 502 9.36 23.43 7.27
CA GLN A 502 10.70 23.77 7.73
C GLN A 502 11.38 24.58 6.62
N ASN A 503 11.65 25.86 6.85
CA ASN A 503 12.35 26.67 5.87
C ASN A 503 13.87 26.42 5.94
N LEU A 504 14.48 26.21 4.79
CA LEU A 504 15.88 25.79 4.64
C LEU A 504 16.77 26.88 4.04
N ARG A 505 16.18 27.84 3.36
CA ARG A 505 16.82 29.01 2.77
C ARG A 505 15.79 30.07 2.40
N PRO A 506 16.17 31.37 2.38
CA PRO A 506 15.22 32.46 2.14
C PRO A 506 14.70 32.52 0.69
N ALA A 507 15.49 32.06 -0.28
CA ALA A 507 15.16 32.03 -1.70
C ALA A 507 15.89 30.89 -2.41
N LYS A 508 15.44 30.48 -3.59
CA LYS A 508 16.04 29.37 -4.37
C LYS A 508 17.54 29.54 -4.66
N THR A 509 17.98 30.74 -4.88
CA THR A 509 19.38 31.06 -5.17
C THR A 509 20.20 31.41 -3.93
N ALA A 510 19.57 31.52 -2.77
CA ALA A 510 20.26 31.84 -1.53
C ALA A 510 20.98 30.60 -0.96
N PRO A 511 22.04 30.82 -0.17
CA PRO A 511 22.69 29.74 0.57
C PRO A 511 21.68 29.04 1.51
N TRP A 512 21.95 27.75 1.76
CA TRP A 512 21.25 27.01 2.79
C TRP A 512 21.54 27.59 4.17
N CYS A 513 20.56 27.53 5.07
CA CYS A 513 20.79 27.78 6.50
C CYS A 513 21.94 26.87 6.97
N ALA A 514 22.89 27.42 7.71
CA ALA A 514 24.06 26.66 8.15
C ALA A 514 23.78 25.75 9.35
N THR A 515 22.82 26.14 10.18
CA THR A 515 22.49 25.47 11.43
C THR A 515 20.97 25.25 11.57
N TRP A 516 20.58 24.35 12.47
CA TRP A 516 19.16 24.15 12.83
C TRP A 516 18.55 25.44 13.38
N LYS A 517 19.33 26.24 14.11
CA LYS A 517 18.88 27.54 14.61
C LYS A 517 18.58 28.51 13.47
N ASP A 518 19.41 28.60 12.44
CA ASP A 518 19.15 29.48 11.30
C ASP A 518 17.87 29.05 10.57
N SER A 519 17.68 27.75 10.41
CA SER A 519 16.46 27.18 9.81
C SER A 519 15.23 27.47 10.68
N TRP A 520 15.37 27.38 12.01
CA TRP A 520 14.32 27.77 12.94
C TRP A 520 13.97 29.26 12.83
N ASP A 521 14.97 30.13 12.90
CA ASP A 521 14.78 31.58 12.85
C ASP A 521 14.08 31.98 11.54
N LEU A 522 14.49 31.39 10.43
CA LEU A 522 13.83 31.59 9.14
C LEU A 522 12.39 31.05 9.12
N THR A 523 12.14 29.89 9.70
CA THR A 523 10.81 29.30 9.81
C THR A 523 9.93 30.16 10.68
N ASN A 524 10.43 30.58 11.85
CA ASN A 524 9.68 31.42 12.78
C ASN A 524 9.40 32.82 12.20
N SER A 525 10.33 33.39 11.43
CA SER A 525 10.10 34.68 10.76
C SER A 525 8.91 34.66 9.78
N ARG A 526 8.56 33.50 9.27
CA ARG A 526 7.42 33.30 8.36
C ARG A 526 6.11 32.93 9.06
N TYR A 527 6.20 32.18 10.18
CA TYR A 527 5.02 31.72 10.91
C TYR A 527 4.68 32.57 12.13
N HIS A 528 5.66 33.38 12.65
CA HIS A 528 5.47 34.25 13.81
C HIS A 528 4.98 33.51 15.06
N PHE A 529 5.56 32.32 15.33
CA PHE A 529 5.26 31.62 16.58
C PHE A 529 5.72 32.46 17.77
N THR A 530 4.82 32.68 18.71
CA THR A 530 5.09 33.40 19.95
C THR A 530 4.94 32.47 21.15
N PHE A 531 5.91 32.49 22.04
CA PHE A 531 5.91 31.71 23.27
C PHE A 531 5.83 32.67 24.45
N THR A 532 4.91 32.39 25.36
CA THR A 532 4.74 33.12 26.61
C THR A 532 5.49 32.47 27.77
N ASP A 533 5.84 31.20 27.64
CA ASP A 533 6.58 30.44 28.62
C ASP A 533 8.09 30.45 28.28
N PRO A 534 8.96 31.00 29.14
CA PRO A 534 10.39 31.02 28.92
C PRO A 534 11.05 29.62 28.96
N ASN A 535 10.37 28.59 29.48
CA ASN A 535 10.89 27.22 29.50
C ASN A 535 10.65 26.48 28.17
N VAL A 536 9.96 27.07 27.23
CA VAL A 536 9.70 26.50 25.90
C VAL A 536 10.81 26.87 24.91
N LEU A 537 11.59 27.90 25.21
CA LEU A 537 12.74 28.33 24.42
C LEU A 537 14.02 27.63 24.90
#